data_fbc043ec0ab1032c5902b7e788addb1a
#
_entry.id   fbc043ec0ab1032c5902b7e788addb1a
#
_cell.length_a   1.000
_cell.length_b   1.000
_cell.length_c   1.000
_cell.angle_alpha   90.00
_cell.angle_beta   90.00
_cell.angle_gamma   90.00
#
_symmetry.space_group_name_H-M   'P 1'
#
loop_
_entity.id
_entity.type
_entity.pdbx_description
1 polymer ?
#
loop_
_entity_poly.entity_id
_entity_poly.type
_entity_poly.pdbx_seq_one_letter_code
_entity_poly.pdbx_strand_id
1 'polypeptide(L)'
;MARGLAVFDIDGTLTATNEVDDECFLRAVREELGLDVKPDWSDAPHVTDSALASWICEQYGDRSPRDGEVAAILGRFIGHLEHALAQEPHRFSPIAGASDVFARLRAHGWDSAMATGGWDESARLKLRAIGIDPDKTPLATSSDAHTRIEILHLAVGRAAASHTRIVSIGDGAWDLDAARTLGWPFIGIGTGARAVRLREAGARVVIPDLRDTAGLVQALETTSS
;
A
#
# COMPACT_ATOMS: atom_id res chain seq x y z
N MET A 1 -18.95 11.75 -17.05
CA MET A 1 -17.62 11.14 -17.20
C MET A 1 -16.85 11.42 -15.91
N ALA A 2 -16.08 10.44 -15.41
CA ALA A 2 -15.24 10.63 -14.23
C ALA A 2 -14.20 11.74 -14.48
N ARG A 3 -13.92 12.56 -13.45
CA ARG A 3 -12.92 13.62 -13.53
C ARG A 3 -11.50 13.09 -13.57
N GLY A 4 -11.25 11.97 -12.88
CA GLY A 4 -9.95 11.33 -12.80
C GLY A 4 -9.99 10.04 -12.01
N LEU A 5 -8.80 9.45 -11.79
CA LEU A 5 -8.59 8.23 -11.01
C LEU A 5 -7.68 8.52 -9.81
N ALA A 6 -8.16 8.20 -8.63
CA ALA A 6 -7.37 8.18 -7.39
C ALA A 6 -6.89 6.76 -7.14
N VAL A 7 -5.56 6.55 -7.12
CA VAL A 7 -4.94 5.23 -6.86
C VAL A 7 -4.41 5.21 -5.44
N PHE A 8 -5.00 4.39 -4.60
CA PHE A 8 -4.70 4.29 -3.17
C PHE A 8 -3.74 3.13 -2.88
N ASP A 9 -2.72 3.40 -2.10
CA ASP A 9 -2.03 2.36 -1.35
C ASP A 9 -2.94 1.83 -0.23
N ILE A 10 -2.56 0.74 0.45
CA ILE A 10 -3.39 0.08 1.47
C ILE A 10 -2.85 0.33 2.88
N ASP A 11 -1.66 -0.19 3.19
CA ASP A 11 -1.10 -0.13 4.55
C ASP A 11 -0.66 1.28 4.90
N GLY A 12 -1.19 1.83 6.00
CA GLY A 12 -0.96 3.22 6.40
C GLY A 12 -1.76 4.26 5.63
N THR A 13 -2.47 3.86 4.57
CA THR A 13 -3.26 4.73 3.69
C THR A 13 -4.76 4.47 3.83
N LEU A 14 -5.22 3.24 3.66
CA LEU A 14 -6.60 2.80 3.90
C LEU A 14 -6.72 2.09 5.25
N THR A 15 -5.71 1.31 5.63
CA THR A 15 -5.64 0.54 6.88
C THR A 15 -4.52 1.05 7.78
N ALA A 16 -4.69 0.98 9.09
CA ALA A 16 -3.65 1.29 10.08
C ALA A 16 -2.91 0.00 10.49
N THR A 17 -2.38 -0.74 9.51
CA THR A 17 -1.85 -2.10 9.68
C THR A 17 -0.33 -2.20 9.55
N ASN A 18 0.41 -1.13 9.26
CA ASN A 18 1.87 -1.18 9.04
C ASN A 18 2.61 -1.96 10.14
N GLU A 19 2.31 -1.70 11.42
CA GLU A 19 3.03 -2.30 12.53
C GLU A 19 2.77 -3.82 12.63
N VAL A 20 1.51 -4.25 12.53
CA VAL A 20 1.15 -5.68 12.58
C VAL A 20 1.61 -6.41 11.34
N ASP A 21 1.63 -5.75 10.20
CA ASP A 21 2.11 -6.27 8.94
C ASP A 21 3.62 -6.56 9.01
N ASP A 22 4.41 -5.56 9.39
CA ASP A 22 5.86 -5.69 9.58
C ASP A 22 6.23 -6.79 10.59
N GLU A 23 5.55 -6.83 11.74
CA GLU A 23 5.77 -7.86 12.77
C GLU A 23 5.51 -9.28 12.23
N CYS A 24 4.38 -9.47 11.55
CA CYS A 24 4.00 -10.76 10.99
C CYS A 24 4.94 -11.19 9.86
N PHE A 25 5.31 -10.25 8.99
CA PHE A 25 6.25 -10.51 7.89
C PHE A 25 7.64 -10.89 8.41
N LEU A 26 8.22 -10.12 9.31
CA LEU A 26 9.54 -10.42 9.88
C LEU A 26 9.54 -11.70 10.71
N ARG A 27 8.42 -12.01 11.37
CA ARG A 27 8.26 -13.29 12.05
C ARG A 27 8.27 -14.46 11.06
N ALA A 28 7.56 -14.36 9.94
CA ALA A 28 7.55 -15.37 8.90
C ALA A 28 8.96 -15.57 8.29
N VAL A 29 9.68 -14.49 8.04
CA VAL A 29 11.08 -14.50 7.58
C VAL A 29 11.96 -15.24 8.61
N ARG A 30 11.87 -14.91 9.88
CA ARG A 30 12.65 -15.56 10.93
C ARG A 30 12.36 -17.06 11.03
N GLU A 31 11.09 -17.45 10.96
CA GLU A 31 10.67 -18.84 11.05
C GLU A 31 11.08 -19.67 9.83
N GLU A 32 11.12 -19.07 8.64
CA GLU A 32 11.48 -19.78 7.40
C GLU A 32 12.99 -19.77 7.13
N LEU A 33 13.63 -18.61 7.30
CA LEU A 33 15.03 -18.43 6.93
C LEU A 33 16.00 -18.56 8.10
N GLY A 34 15.51 -18.54 9.35
CA GLY A 34 16.35 -18.47 10.55
C GLY A 34 17.03 -17.11 10.75
N LEU A 35 16.59 -16.07 10.04
CA LEU A 35 17.16 -14.73 10.08
C LEU A 35 16.34 -13.83 11.01
N ASP A 36 16.96 -13.34 12.08
CA ASP A 36 16.35 -12.33 12.98
C ASP A 36 16.88 -10.95 12.58
N VAL A 37 16.14 -10.27 11.72
CA VAL A 37 16.55 -9.01 11.09
C VAL A 37 15.64 -7.86 11.49
N LYS A 38 16.17 -6.64 11.45
CA LYS A 38 15.43 -5.38 11.63
C LYS A 38 15.84 -4.42 10.52
N PRO A 39 15.37 -4.66 9.29
CA PRO A 39 15.77 -3.84 8.15
C PRO A 39 15.14 -2.45 8.22
N ASP A 40 15.83 -1.46 7.65
CA ASP A 40 15.18 -0.23 7.21
C ASP A 40 14.66 -0.48 5.78
N TRP A 41 13.36 -0.40 5.58
CA TRP A 41 12.78 -0.65 4.26
C TRP A 41 13.24 0.35 3.19
N SER A 42 13.76 1.51 3.60
CA SER A 42 14.33 2.49 2.66
C SER A 42 15.63 2.04 2.00
N ASP A 43 16.30 1.03 2.57
CA ASP A 43 17.52 0.44 1.99
C ASP A 43 17.19 -0.59 0.89
N ALA A 44 15.96 -1.07 0.83
CA ALA A 44 15.54 -2.03 -0.16
C ALA A 44 15.34 -1.38 -1.54
N PRO A 45 15.77 -2.03 -2.63
CA PRO A 45 15.59 -1.48 -3.99
C PRO A 45 14.12 -1.41 -4.40
N HIS A 46 13.28 -2.29 -3.87
CA HIS A 46 11.85 -2.32 -4.09
C HIS A 46 11.12 -2.67 -2.79
N VAL A 47 10.18 -1.82 -2.38
CA VAL A 47 9.36 -2.04 -1.18
C VAL A 47 8.05 -2.73 -1.60
N THR A 48 8.17 -4.01 -1.93
CA THR A 48 7.06 -4.94 -2.17
C THR A 48 7.37 -6.25 -1.47
N ASP A 49 6.38 -6.96 -0.93
CA ASP A 49 6.61 -8.15 -0.10
C ASP A 49 7.48 -9.21 -0.80
N SER A 50 7.20 -9.48 -2.08
CA SER A 50 7.98 -10.45 -2.87
C SER A 50 9.44 -10.02 -3.08
N ALA A 51 9.67 -8.72 -3.30
CA ALA A 51 11.02 -8.17 -3.46
C ALA A 51 11.74 -8.10 -2.12
N LEU A 52 11.06 -7.72 -1.04
CA LEU A 52 11.60 -7.67 0.32
C LEU A 52 12.02 -9.06 0.81
N ALA A 53 11.21 -10.09 0.58
CA ALA A 53 11.58 -11.46 0.93
C ALA A 53 12.87 -11.91 0.23
N SER A 54 13.01 -11.59 -1.05
CA SER A 54 14.22 -11.89 -1.83
C SER A 54 15.42 -11.07 -1.37
N TRP A 55 15.24 -9.78 -1.19
CA TRP A 55 16.28 -8.87 -0.73
C TRP A 55 16.83 -9.25 0.66
N ILE A 56 15.95 -9.68 1.59
CA ILE A 56 16.41 -10.16 2.91
C ILE A 56 17.28 -11.40 2.78
N CYS A 57 16.94 -12.36 1.91
CA CYS A 57 17.79 -13.51 1.64
C CYS A 57 19.18 -13.10 1.14
N GLU A 58 19.24 -12.13 0.23
CA GLU A 58 20.49 -11.66 -0.37
C GLU A 58 21.30 -10.80 0.59
N GLN A 59 20.66 -9.86 1.26
CA GLN A 59 21.34 -8.88 2.11
C GLN A 59 21.81 -9.45 3.45
N TYR A 60 21.01 -10.35 4.05
CA TYR A 60 21.27 -10.89 5.39
C TYR A 60 21.58 -12.37 5.40
N GLY A 61 21.22 -13.10 4.35
CA GLY A 61 21.50 -14.54 4.19
C GLY A 61 22.65 -14.83 3.24
N ASP A 62 23.20 -13.80 2.58
CA ASP A 62 24.32 -13.91 1.61
C ASP A 62 24.03 -14.92 0.48
N ARG A 63 22.77 -15.02 0.05
CA ARG A 63 22.31 -15.92 -1.00
C ARG A 63 20.97 -15.50 -1.60
N SER A 64 20.70 -15.91 -2.81
CA SER A 64 19.35 -15.80 -3.39
C SER A 64 18.36 -16.77 -2.70
N PRO A 65 17.05 -16.47 -2.73
CA PRO A 65 16.03 -17.41 -2.23
C PRO A 65 16.12 -18.74 -2.95
N ARG A 66 15.87 -19.83 -2.21
CA ARG A 66 15.69 -21.16 -2.78
C ARG A 66 14.28 -21.30 -3.36
N ASP A 67 14.10 -22.30 -4.22
CA ASP A 67 12.78 -22.62 -4.78
C ASP A 67 11.76 -22.84 -3.65
N GLY A 68 10.66 -22.10 -3.70
CA GLY A 68 9.57 -22.19 -2.74
C GLY A 68 9.73 -21.40 -1.43
N GLU A 69 10.91 -20.85 -1.10
CA GLU A 69 11.11 -20.09 0.15
C GLU A 69 10.23 -18.85 0.24
N VAL A 70 10.12 -18.07 -0.83
CA VAL A 70 9.25 -16.89 -0.85
C VAL A 70 7.78 -17.29 -0.67
N ALA A 71 7.34 -18.39 -1.28
CA ALA A 71 6.00 -18.91 -1.09
C ALA A 71 5.77 -19.44 0.34
N ALA A 72 6.79 -20.03 0.96
CA ALA A 72 6.70 -20.48 2.35
C ALA A 72 6.63 -19.29 3.32
N ILE A 73 7.40 -18.21 3.07
CA ILE A 73 7.30 -16.95 3.83
C ILE A 73 5.88 -16.39 3.70
N LEU A 74 5.34 -16.29 2.48
CA LEU A 74 3.96 -15.85 2.25
C LEU A 74 2.96 -16.68 3.08
N GLY A 75 3.01 -18.00 3.00
CA GLY A 75 2.07 -18.85 3.73
C GLY A 75 2.13 -18.67 5.26
N ARG A 76 3.34 -18.53 5.83
CA ARG A 76 3.52 -18.22 7.26
C ARG A 76 3.01 -16.82 7.62
N PHE A 77 3.33 -15.83 6.79
CA PHE A 77 2.90 -14.45 6.97
C PHE A 77 1.38 -14.33 7.02
N ILE A 78 0.67 -14.96 6.07
CA ILE A 78 -0.80 -14.99 6.08
C ILE A 78 -1.33 -15.65 7.34
N GLY A 79 -0.78 -16.79 7.73
CA GLY A 79 -1.17 -17.47 8.99
C GLY A 79 -0.96 -16.60 10.23
N HIS A 80 0.11 -15.79 10.28
CA HIS A 80 0.33 -14.85 11.38
C HIS A 80 -0.65 -13.68 11.36
N LEU A 81 -0.97 -13.13 10.18
CA LEU A 81 -1.97 -12.06 10.05
C LEU A 81 -3.37 -12.55 10.44
N GLU A 82 -3.78 -13.75 10.02
CA GLU A 82 -5.06 -14.35 10.40
C GLU A 82 -5.15 -14.56 11.91
N HIS A 83 -4.05 -15.08 12.52
CA HIS A 83 -3.98 -15.24 13.96
C HIS A 83 -4.06 -13.88 14.69
N ALA A 84 -3.29 -12.89 14.25
CA ALA A 84 -3.32 -11.55 14.82
C ALA A 84 -4.70 -10.91 14.70
N LEU A 85 -5.38 -11.04 13.54
CA LEU A 85 -6.73 -10.53 13.35
C LEU A 85 -7.74 -11.20 14.31
N ALA A 86 -7.61 -12.50 14.55
CA ALA A 86 -8.49 -13.23 15.46
C ALA A 86 -8.27 -12.85 16.94
N GLN A 87 -7.03 -12.60 17.36
CA GLN A 87 -6.69 -12.30 18.76
C GLN A 87 -6.75 -10.80 19.07
N GLU A 88 -6.35 -9.95 18.14
CA GLU A 88 -6.17 -8.51 18.31
C GLU A 88 -6.82 -7.71 17.16
N PRO A 89 -8.14 -7.85 16.92
CA PRO A 89 -8.82 -7.22 15.77
C PRO A 89 -8.70 -5.70 15.75
N HIS A 90 -8.44 -5.06 16.89
CA HIS A 90 -8.23 -3.62 16.99
C HIS A 90 -6.98 -3.12 16.24
N ARG A 91 -6.00 -3.99 15.97
CA ARG A 91 -4.81 -3.67 15.16
C ARG A 91 -5.11 -3.56 13.66
N PHE A 92 -6.30 -4.02 13.23
CA PHE A 92 -6.78 -3.95 11.85
C PHE A 92 -7.87 -2.89 11.72
N SER A 93 -7.53 -1.64 12.02
CA SER A 93 -8.48 -0.54 11.97
C SER A 93 -8.33 0.27 10.67
N PRO A 94 -9.42 0.90 10.19
CA PRO A 94 -9.32 1.80 9.05
C PRO A 94 -8.58 3.09 9.42
N ILE A 95 -7.85 3.65 8.48
CA ILE A 95 -7.52 5.08 8.52
C ILE A 95 -8.84 5.85 8.53
N ALA A 96 -8.93 6.86 9.37
CA ALA A 96 -10.18 7.59 9.56
C ALA A 96 -10.74 8.11 8.23
N GLY A 97 -11.98 7.73 7.90
CA GLY A 97 -12.66 8.04 6.64
C GLY A 97 -12.37 7.08 5.48
N ALA A 98 -11.56 6.02 5.67
CA ALA A 98 -11.25 5.08 4.59
C ALA A 98 -12.46 4.22 4.16
N SER A 99 -13.28 3.79 5.10
CA SER A 99 -14.36 2.80 4.85
C SER A 99 -15.37 3.23 3.79
N ASP A 100 -15.56 4.51 3.56
CA ASP A 100 -16.52 5.05 2.60
C ASP A 100 -15.89 6.01 1.56
N VAL A 101 -14.55 6.15 1.56
CA VAL A 101 -13.84 7.11 0.71
C VAL A 101 -14.14 6.92 -0.77
N PHE A 102 -14.24 5.67 -1.26
CA PHE A 102 -14.50 5.38 -2.66
C PHE A 102 -15.90 5.84 -3.10
N ALA A 103 -16.91 5.63 -2.24
CA ALA A 103 -18.27 6.09 -2.50
C ALA A 103 -18.35 7.62 -2.52
N ARG A 104 -17.66 8.28 -1.58
CA ARG A 104 -17.59 9.75 -1.51
C ARG A 104 -16.88 10.35 -2.72
N LEU A 105 -15.75 9.79 -3.15
CA LEU A 105 -15.03 10.24 -4.34
C LEU A 105 -15.85 10.04 -5.61
N ARG A 106 -16.54 8.92 -5.74
CA ARG A 106 -17.44 8.66 -6.88
C ARG A 106 -18.55 9.71 -6.98
N ALA A 107 -19.13 10.13 -5.85
CA ALA A 107 -20.13 11.19 -5.80
C ALA A 107 -19.59 12.54 -6.31
N HIS A 108 -18.27 12.74 -6.25
CA HIS A 108 -17.57 13.93 -6.78
C HIS A 108 -16.93 13.69 -8.16
N GLY A 109 -17.26 12.56 -8.83
CA GLY A 109 -16.80 12.26 -10.18
C GLY A 109 -15.38 11.73 -10.27
N TRP A 110 -14.82 11.16 -9.18
CA TRP A 110 -13.53 10.50 -9.18
C TRP A 110 -13.72 8.97 -9.07
N ASP A 111 -13.10 8.23 -9.96
CA ASP A 111 -12.96 6.79 -9.82
C ASP A 111 -11.81 6.45 -8.85
N SER A 112 -11.77 5.21 -8.36
CA SER A 112 -10.75 4.76 -7.44
C SER A 112 -10.18 3.41 -7.88
N ALA A 113 -8.90 3.20 -7.61
CA ALA A 113 -8.21 1.92 -7.70
C ALA A 113 -7.31 1.75 -6.47
N MET A 114 -6.87 0.53 -6.20
CA MET A 114 -5.94 0.19 -5.12
C MET A 114 -4.68 -0.43 -5.71
N ALA A 115 -3.51 -0.03 -5.19
CA ALA A 115 -2.21 -0.53 -5.61
C ALA A 115 -1.31 -0.67 -4.38
N THR A 116 -0.91 -1.88 -4.02
CA THR A 116 -0.10 -2.14 -2.83
C THR A 116 1.13 -2.98 -3.10
N GLY A 117 2.20 -2.73 -2.36
CA GLY A 117 3.38 -3.61 -2.30
C GLY A 117 3.14 -4.91 -1.54
N GLY A 118 2.03 -5.03 -0.81
CA GLY A 118 1.64 -6.27 -0.13
C GLY A 118 1.20 -7.37 -1.11
N TRP A 119 1.26 -8.64 -0.69
CA TRP A 119 0.69 -9.75 -1.45
C TRP A 119 -0.85 -9.68 -1.50
N ASP A 120 -1.45 -10.32 -2.51
CA ASP A 120 -2.92 -10.28 -2.74
C ASP A 120 -3.70 -10.79 -1.53
N GLU A 121 -3.27 -11.90 -0.93
CA GLU A 121 -3.94 -12.51 0.22
C GLU A 121 -3.92 -11.56 1.44
N SER A 122 -2.77 -10.94 1.75
CA SER A 122 -2.63 -10.01 2.88
C SER A 122 -3.45 -8.75 2.65
N ALA A 123 -3.40 -8.18 1.44
CA ALA A 123 -4.16 -7.00 1.06
C ALA A 123 -5.67 -7.23 1.23
N ARG A 124 -6.18 -8.35 0.71
CA ARG A 124 -7.60 -8.73 0.81
C ARG A 124 -8.05 -8.99 2.25
N LEU A 125 -7.21 -9.64 3.05
CA LEU A 125 -7.47 -9.86 4.48
C LEU A 125 -7.65 -8.52 5.19
N LYS A 126 -6.70 -7.61 5.04
CA LYS A 126 -6.69 -6.29 5.67
C LYS A 126 -7.87 -5.41 5.23
N LEU A 127 -8.18 -5.38 3.94
CA LEU A 127 -9.32 -4.64 3.40
C LEU A 127 -10.65 -5.17 3.96
N ARG A 128 -10.86 -6.49 3.99
CA ARG A 128 -12.08 -7.08 4.56
C ARG A 128 -12.21 -6.80 6.04
N ALA A 129 -11.12 -6.79 6.79
CA ALA A 129 -11.12 -6.49 8.23
C ALA A 129 -11.66 -5.08 8.53
N ILE A 130 -11.47 -4.11 7.61
CA ILE A 130 -11.98 -2.74 7.74
C ILE A 130 -13.31 -2.50 7.00
N GLY A 131 -13.94 -3.56 6.48
CA GLY A 131 -15.23 -3.48 5.78
C GLY A 131 -15.16 -3.00 4.33
N ILE A 132 -13.99 -2.94 3.72
CA ILE A 132 -13.82 -2.67 2.30
C ILE A 132 -13.85 -4.00 1.54
N ASP A 133 -14.75 -4.12 0.56
CA ASP A 133 -14.82 -5.26 -0.34
C ASP A 133 -13.76 -5.11 -1.44
N PRO A 134 -12.70 -5.95 -1.45
CA PRO A 134 -11.61 -5.82 -2.41
C PRO A 134 -12.01 -6.14 -3.84
N ASP A 135 -13.17 -6.76 -4.06
CA ASP A 135 -13.64 -7.15 -5.38
C ASP A 135 -14.48 -6.04 -6.07
N LYS A 136 -14.82 -4.96 -5.35
CA LYS A 136 -15.61 -3.83 -5.88
C LYS A 136 -14.77 -2.69 -6.44
N THR A 137 -13.48 -2.69 -6.19
CA THR A 137 -12.55 -1.63 -6.64
C THR A 137 -11.34 -2.30 -7.28
N PRO A 138 -10.87 -1.86 -8.46
CA PRO A 138 -9.67 -2.41 -9.07
C PRO A 138 -8.51 -2.48 -8.08
N LEU A 139 -7.89 -3.63 -7.95
CA LEU A 139 -6.78 -3.90 -7.04
C LEU A 139 -5.62 -4.50 -7.84
N ALA A 140 -4.39 -4.02 -7.60
CA ALA A 140 -3.15 -4.64 -8.03
C ALA A 140 -2.19 -4.75 -6.84
N THR A 141 -1.39 -5.81 -6.79
CA THR A 141 -0.60 -6.22 -5.63
C THR A 141 0.78 -6.73 -6.05
N SER A 142 1.66 -7.02 -5.09
CA SER A 142 2.96 -7.64 -5.38
C SER A 142 2.85 -9.09 -5.89
N SER A 143 1.67 -9.71 -5.82
CA SER A 143 1.38 -10.99 -6.48
C SER A 143 1.21 -10.85 -8.00
N ASP A 144 0.95 -9.63 -8.48
CA ASP A 144 0.76 -9.34 -9.91
C ASP A 144 2.06 -8.86 -10.58
N ALA A 145 2.91 -8.12 -9.86
CA ALA A 145 4.14 -7.53 -10.40
C ALA A 145 5.17 -7.27 -9.29
N HIS A 146 6.43 -7.10 -9.70
CA HIS A 146 7.56 -7.04 -8.76
C HIS A 146 7.85 -5.62 -8.25
N THR A 147 7.56 -4.61 -9.05
CA THR A 147 7.83 -3.21 -8.72
C THR A 147 6.56 -2.40 -8.49
N ARG A 148 6.63 -1.39 -7.61
CA ARG A 148 5.50 -0.48 -7.37
C ARG A 148 5.02 0.21 -8.65
N ILE A 149 5.91 0.53 -9.57
CA ILE A 149 5.58 1.17 -10.85
C ILE A 149 4.70 0.24 -11.69
N GLU A 150 5.07 -1.03 -11.81
CA GLU A 150 4.27 -2.02 -12.54
C GLU A 150 2.91 -2.26 -11.88
N ILE A 151 2.88 -2.36 -10.54
CA ILE A 151 1.64 -2.51 -9.76
C ILE A 151 0.70 -1.33 -10.00
N LEU A 152 1.22 -0.09 -9.95
CA LEU A 152 0.44 1.12 -10.24
C LEU A 152 -0.12 1.11 -11.67
N HIS A 153 0.67 0.73 -12.66
CA HIS A 153 0.20 0.58 -14.05
C HIS A 153 -0.91 -0.46 -14.18
N LEU A 154 -0.76 -1.61 -13.50
CA LEU A 154 -1.78 -2.67 -13.50
C LEU A 154 -3.08 -2.21 -12.85
N ALA A 155 -3.01 -1.49 -11.71
CA ALA A 155 -4.19 -0.94 -11.05
C ALA A 155 -4.96 0.01 -11.96
N VAL A 156 -4.24 0.91 -12.66
CA VAL A 156 -4.84 1.81 -13.66
C VAL A 156 -5.41 1.04 -14.84
N GLY A 157 -4.71 0.04 -15.35
CA GLY A 157 -5.18 -0.81 -16.46
C GLY A 157 -6.43 -1.63 -16.12
N ARG A 158 -6.65 -1.93 -14.84
CA ARG A 158 -7.86 -2.62 -14.33
C ARG A 158 -9.05 -1.67 -14.13
N ALA A 159 -8.82 -0.35 -14.13
CA ALA A 159 -9.91 0.60 -14.04
C ALA A 159 -10.76 0.59 -15.31
N ALA A 160 -12.08 0.65 -15.13
CA ALA A 160 -13.07 0.42 -16.22
C ALA A 160 -13.07 1.50 -17.32
N ALA A 161 -12.43 2.65 -17.11
CA ALA A 161 -12.39 3.77 -18.05
C ALA A 161 -10.97 4.29 -18.23
N SER A 162 -10.71 4.90 -19.38
CA SER A 162 -9.47 5.66 -19.59
C SER A 162 -9.54 6.99 -18.82
N HIS A 163 -8.54 7.25 -18.00
CA HIS A 163 -8.45 8.45 -17.20
C HIS A 163 -7.28 9.32 -17.69
N THR A 164 -7.55 10.60 -17.91
CA THR A 164 -6.51 11.58 -18.30
C THR A 164 -5.81 12.19 -17.08
N ARG A 165 -6.40 12.04 -15.90
CA ARG A 165 -5.88 12.50 -14.62
C ARG A 165 -5.76 11.32 -13.68
N ILE A 166 -4.55 11.05 -13.20
CA ILE A 166 -4.26 9.98 -12.25
C ILE A 166 -3.51 10.62 -11.09
N VAL A 167 -3.94 10.35 -9.86
CA VAL A 167 -3.29 10.82 -8.65
C VAL A 167 -2.99 9.63 -7.76
N SER A 168 -1.75 9.47 -7.33
CA SER A 168 -1.34 8.44 -6.36
C SER A 168 -1.53 8.96 -4.94
N ILE A 169 -2.02 8.10 -4.05
CA ILE A 169 -2.26 8.41 -2.63
C ILE A 169 -1.58 7.32 -1.80
N GLY A 170 -0.68 7.71 -0.91
CA GLY A 170 0.10 6.76 -0.13
C GLY A 170 0.69 7.36 1.14
N ASP A 171 1.28 6.53 2.00
CA ASP A 171 1.88 6.93 3.27
C ASP A 171 3.41 6.80 3.32
N GLY A 172 4.00 6.17 2.31
CA GLY A 172 5.43 5.89 2.19
C GLY A 172 6.18 6.79 1.21
N ALA A 173 7.48 6.98 1.43
CA ALA A 173 8.36 7.66 0.49
C ALA A 173 8.47 6.90 -0.84
N TRP A 174 8.40 5.58 -0.80
CA TRP A 174 8.40 4.70 -1.98
C TRP A 174 7.17 4.91 -2.87
N ASP A 175 6.00 5.29 -2.31
CA ASP A 175 4.80 5.65 -3.09
C ASP A 175 5.01 6.96 -3.83
N LEU A 176 5.59 7.95 -3.13
CA LEU A 176 5.95 9.23 -3.72
C LEU A 176 6.96 9.06 -4.85
N ASP A 177 7.98 8.21 -4.67
CA ASP A 177 9.02 8.00 -5.66
C ASP A 177 8.48 7.26 -6.90
N ALA A 178 7.59 6.28 -6.69
CA ALA A 178 6.90 5.61 -7.79
C ALA A 178 6.00 6.58 -8.57
N ALA A 179 5.20 7.40 -7.86
CA ALA A 179 4.37 8.42 -8.48
C ALA A 179 5.20 9.44 -9.26
N ARG A 180 6.31 9.91 -8.69
CA ARG A 180 7.25 10.84 -9.33
C ARG A 180 7.84 10.25 -10.61
N THR A 181 8.25 8.98 -10.59
CA THR A 181 8.79 8.28 -11.76
C THR A 181 7.76 8.17 -12.89
N LEU A 182 6.49 8.02 -12.54
CA LEU A 182 5.37 7.98 -13.49
C LEU A 182 4.90 9.37 -13.94
N GLY A 183 5.45 10.45 -13.36
CA GLY A 183 4.98 11.80 -13.60
C GLY A 183 3.58 12.07 -13.03
N TRP A 184 3.13 11.27 -12.05
CA TRP A 184 1.81 11.43 -11.43
C TRP A 184 1.89 12.33 -10.20
N PRO A 185 0.87 13.18 -9.99
CA PRO A 185 0.67 13.87 -8.73
C PRO A 185 0.55 12.88 -7.56
N PHE A 186 1.01 13.31 -6.38
CA PHE A 186 0.98 12.51 -5.15
C PHE A 186 0.34 13.27 -4.00
N ILE A 187 -0.50 12.58 -3.23
CA ILE A 187 -1.05 13.03 -1.96
C ILE A 187 -0.59 12.07 -0.87
N GLY A 188 0.15 12.60 0.11
CA GLY A 188 0.58 11.82 1.26
C GLY A 188 -0.50 11.71 2.33
N ILE A 189 -0.59 10.56 2.98
CA ILE A 189 -1.43 10.33 4.16
C ILE A 189 -0.54 10.20 5.39
N GLY A 190 -0.78 11.02 6.42
CA GLY A 190 -0.05 10.88 7.67
C GLY A 190 -0.08 12.08 8.57
N THR A 191 0.27 11.82 9.83
CA THR A 191 0.41 12.81 10.90
C THR A 191 1.78 12.70 11.57
N GLY A 192 2.15 13.69 12.40
CA GLY A 192 3.37 13.63 13.20
C GLY A 192 4.63 13.36 12.36
N ALA A 193 5.44 12.41 12.80
CA ALA A 193 6.72 12.07 12.15
C ALA A 193 6.55 11.57 10.71
N ARG A 194 5.45 10.85 10.40
CA ARG A 194 5.17 10.38 9.03
C ARG A 194 4.96 11.56 8.08
N ALA A 195 4.13 12.53 8.48
CA ALA A 195 3.90 13.73 7.68
C ALA A 195 5.19 14.55 7.47
N VAL A 196 6.07 14.60 8.45
CA VAL A 196 7.38 15.25 8.35
C VAL A 196 8.23 14.53 7.30
N ARG A 197 8.41 13.20 7.43
CA ARG A 197 9.19 12.40 6.45
C ARG A 197 8.68 12.54 5.01
N LEU A 198 7.36 12.50 4.81
CA LEU A 198 6.79 12.69 3.47
C LEU A 198 7.11 14.07 2.87
N ARG A 199 7.04 15.13 3.70
CA ARG A 199 7.38 16.50 3.24
C ARG A 199 8.88 16.64 2.96
N GLU A 200 9.73 16.07 3.79
CA GLU A 200 11.19 16.04 3.59
C GLU A 200 11.56 15.27 2.31
N ALA A 201 10.84 14.18 2.00
CA ALA A 201 10.96 13.47 0.72
C ALA A 201 10.42 14.27 -0.48
N GLY A 202 9.71 15.40 -0.24
CA GLY A 202 9.22 16.30 -1.28
C GLY A 202 7.75 16.15 -1.64
N ALA A 203 6.94 15.50 -0.80
CA ALA A 203 5.48 15.50 -0.97
C ALA A 203 4.93 16.91 -0.76
N ARG A 204 4.26 17.46 -1.77
CA ARG A 204 3.71 18.83 -1.74
C ARG A 204 2.41 18.91 -0.93
N VAL A 205 1.62 17.84 -0.97
CA VAL A 205 0.34 17.73 -0.27
C VAL A 205 0.41 16.54 0.67
N VAL A 206 0.17 16.76 1.97
CA VAL A 206 0.05 15.72 2.98
C VAL A 206 -1.16 16.05 3.83
N ILE A 207 -2.13 15.14 3.84
CA ILE A 207 -3.36 15.24 4.64
C ILE A 207 -3.32 14.25 5.80
N PRO A 208 -3.98 14.56 6.93
CA PRO A 208 -3.87 13.70 8.12
C PRO A 208 -4.60 12.38 7.99
N ASP A 209 -5.73 12.37 7.29
CA ASP A 209 -6.62 11.22 7.09
C ASP A 209 -7.61 11.50 5.96
N LEU A 210 -8.59 10.61 5.78
CA LEU A 210 -9.55 10.63 4.67
C LEU A 210 -10.94 11.15 5.05
N ARG A 211 -11.14 11.79 6.22
CA ARG A 211 -12.44 12.27 6.68
C ARG A 211 -12.92 13.51 5.92
N ASP A 212 -12.01 14.41 5.62
CA ASP A 212 -12.35 15.65 4.90
C ASP A 212 -12.46 15.41 3.40
N THR A 213 -13.66 15.05 2.94
CA THR A 213 -13.93 14.81 1.52
C THR A 213 -13.69 16.05 0.66
N ALA A 214 -14.08 17.24 1.15
CA ALA A 214 -13.92 18.46 0.37
C ALA A 214 -12.44 18.80 0.20
N GLY A 215 -11.66 18.70 1.26
CA GLY A 215 -10.20 18.87 1.23
C GLY A 215 -9.51 17.85 0.35
N LEU A 216 -9.91 16.57 0.39
CA LEU A 216 -9.36 15.54 -0.48
C LEU A 216 -9.68 15.81 -1.96
N VAL A 217 -10.92 16.14 -2.30
CA VAL A 217 -11.32 16.50 -3.69
C VAL A 217 -10.56 17.72 -4.17
N GLN A 218 -10.45 18.75 -3.34
CA GLN A 218 -9.65 19.93 -3.67
C GLN A 218 -8.18 19.57 -3.91
N ALA A 219 -7.59 18.72 -3.07
CA ALA A 219 -6.22 18.24 -3.26
C ALA A 219 -6.07 17.47 -4.58
N LEU A 220 -6.99 16.57 -4.91
CA LEU A 220 -7.00 15.83 -6.18
C LEU A 220 -7.08 16.78 -7.40
N GLU A 221 -7.86 17.86 -7.30
CA GLU A 221 -8.03 18.82 -8.39
C GLU A 221 -6.82 19.74 -8.56
N THR A 222 -6.22 20.22 -7.47
CA THR A 222 -5.10 21.17 -7.50
C THR A 222 -3.75 20.52 -7.78
N THR A 223 -3.54 19.29 -7.29
CA THR A 223 -2.28 18.58 -7.49
C THR A 223 -2.09 18.14 -8.93
N SER A 224 -3.18 18.01 -9.69
CA SER A 224 -3.16 17.58 -11.10
C SER A 224 -2.91 18.72 -12.10
N SER A 225 -2.68 19.93 -11.62
CA SER A 225 -2.34 21.12 -12.41
C SER A 225 -0.85 21.35 -12.34
#